data_dead650d453f9fe5f2e32efc514ab3ad
#
_entry.id   dead650d453f9fe5f2e32efc514ab3ad
#
_cell.length_a   1.000
_cell.length_b   1.000
_cell.length_c   1.000
_cell.angle_alpha   90.00
_cell.angle_beta   90.00
_cell.angle_gamma   90.00
#
_symmetry.space_group_name_H-M   'P 1'
#
loop_
_entity.id
_entity.type
_entity.pdbx_description
1 polymer ?
#
loop_
_entity_poly.entity_id
_entity_poly.type
_entity_poly.pdbx_seq_one_letter_code
_entity_poly.pdbx_strand_id
1 'polypeptide(L)'
;LRVHQVSAFMIQNQGEEMIWFFTQDITDVIKNRDELRELNYLMDAILNNIPVYLFVKDPEDDFRYLYWNKAFASHSKIPASKALGHIDFEVFPEHENAEKFHRDDLELIRTRERMEMQETYVTATGETRIVQTLKTLVPLEGRAPLIIGISWDITNMQNIEQELVQARIKAEQSDRLKTAFLANMSHEIRTPLNAIVGFSRLMTMADNAADEKLYSDIINQNSEILLQLINDILDLAKIEAGTLEYVRYPMDLG
;
A
#
# COMPACT_ATOMS: atom_id res chain seq x y z
N LEU A 1 26.58 43.68 7.48
CA LEU A 1 27.94 43.61 8.03
C LEU A 1 28.89 43.21 6.92
N ARG A 2 30.04 43.91 6.75
CA ARG A 2 31.08 43.50 5.79
C ARG A 2 32.15 42.72 6.52
N VAL A 3 32.63 41.64 5.92
CA VAL A 3 33.69 40.79 6.45
C VAL A 3 34.92 40.96 5.59
N HIS A 4 36.01 41.38 6.24
CA HIS A 4 37.30 41.57 5.58
C HIS A 4 38.33 40.59 6.10
N GLN A 5 39.03 39.92 5.19
CA GLN A 5 40.22 39.16 5.51
C GLN A 5 41.41 40.11 5.48
N VAL A 6 42.21 40.12 6.53
CA VAL A 6 43.42 40.94 6.64
C VAL A 6 44.61 39.97 6.66
N SER A 7 45.55 40.18 5.73
CA SER A 7 46.85 39.48 5.71
C SER A 7 47.97 40.49 5.92
N ALA A 8 48.90 40.18 6.79
CA ALA A 8 50.06 41.00 7.07
C ALA A 8 51.34 40.29 6.68
N PHE A 9 52.21 40.96 5.96
CA PHE A 9 53.53 40.46 5.54
C PHE A 9 54.61 41.43 5.99
N MET A 10 55.69 40.86 6.55
CA MET A 10 56.88 41.63 6.90
C MET A 10 57.84 41.58 5.71
N ILE A 11 58.22 42.74 5.21
CA ILE A 11 59.17 42.89 4.10
C ILE A 11 60.37 43.71 4.57
N GLN A 12 61.57 43.25 4.31
CA GLN A 12 62.80 43.95 4.58
C GLN A 12 63.25 44.72 3.34
N ASN A 13 63.29 46.05 3.40
CA ASN A 13 63.74 46.88 2.30
C ASN A 13 64.80 47.86 2.80
N GLN A 14 66.00 47.76 2.18
CA GLN A 14 67.19 48.62 2.53
C GLN A 14 67.51 48.69 4.02
N GLY A 15 67.29 47.64 4.81
CA GLY A 15 67.57 47.56 6.22
C GLY A 15 66.43 47.99 7.15
N GLU A 16 65.33 48.47 6.63
CA GLU A 16 64.10 48.75 7.37
C GLU A 16 63.09 47.66 7.26
N GLU A 17 62.46 47.28 8.36
CA GLU A 17 61.36 46.32 8.40
C GLU A 17 60.01 47.06 8.17
N MET A 18 59.28 46.66 7.13
CA MET A 18 57.98 47.19 6.81
C MET A 18 56.93 46.10 6.91
N ILE A 19 55.76 46.43 7.44
CA ILE A 19 54.61 45.50 7.47
C ILE A 19 53.61 45.98 6.43
N TRP A 20 53.31 45.09 5.49
CA TRP A 20 52.30 45.33 4.47
C TRP A 20 51.03 44.62 4.86
N PHE A 21 49.89 45.33 4.77
CA PHE A 21 48.55 44.81 5.03
C PHE A 21 47.78 44.73 3.73
N PHE A 22 47.21 43.55 3.47
CA PHE A 22 46.22 43.33 2.39
C PHE A 22 44.86 43.12 3.03
N THR A 23 43.86 43.85 2.58
CA THR A 23 42.48 43.68 3.00
C THR A 23 41.67 43.25 1.79
N GLN A 24 40.97 42.12 1.91
CA GLN A 24 40.05 41.62 0.92
C GLN A 24 38.65 41.55 1.53
N ASP A 25 37.67 42.11 0.83
CA ASP A 25 36.27 41.94 1.21
C ASP A 25 35.85 40.51 0.78
N ILE A 26 35.54 39.65 1.76
CA ILE A 26 35.13 38.27 1.59
C ILE A 26 33.68 38.07 2.01
N THR A 27 32.89 39.13 2.10
CA THR A 27 31.49 39.08 2.53
C THR A 27 30.66 38.09 1.69
N ASP A 28 30.75 38.23 0.36
CA ASP A 28 29.98 37.37 -0.54
C ASP A 28 30.46 35.90 -0.49
N VAL A 29 31.76 35.67 -0.33
CA VAL A 29 32.32 34.32 -0.20
C VAL A 29 31.78 33.63 1.06
N ILE A 30 31.76 34.33 2.17
CA ILE A 30 31.22 33.77 3.43
C ILE A 30 29.72 33.54 3.31
N LYS A 31 28.97 34.51 2.76
CA LYS A 31 27.53 34.41 2.58
C LYS A 31 27.16 33.21 1.71
N ASN A 32 27.79 33.09 0.54
CA ASN A 32 27.55 31.95 -0.36
C ASN A 32 27.90 30.61 0.30
N ARG A 33 29.01 30.56 1.05
CA ARG A 33 29.40 29.37 1.79
C ARG A 33 28.36 28.98 2.85
N ASP A 34 27.86 29.95 3.59
CA ASP A 34 26.90 29.71 4.65
C ASP A 34 25.51 29.30 4.08
N GLU A 35 25.08 29.92 2.97
CA GLU A 35 23.90 29.51 2.21
C GLU A 35 24.02 28.05 1.68
N LEU A 36 25.19 27.69 1.12
CA LEU A 36 25.45 26.32 0.68
C LEU A 36 25.41 25.31 1.84
N ARG A 37 25.95 25.68 3.01
CA ARG A 37 25.90 24.83 4.20
C ARG A 37 24.47 24.62 4.69
N GLU A 38 23.68 25.67 4.73
CA GLU A 38 22.27 25.60 5.14
C GLU A 38 21.48 24.73 4.18
N LEU A 39 21.67 24.90 2.87
CA LEU A 39 21.02 24.09 1.85
C LEU A 39 21.42 22.60 1.97
N ASN A 40 22.69 22.31 2.14
CA ASN A 40 23.17 20.93 2.32
C ASN A 40 22.60 20.31 3.61
N TYR A 41 22.56 21.05 4.71
CA TYR A 41 21.95 20.59 5.95
C TYR A 41 20.45 20.27 5.77
N LEU A 42 19.73 21.18 5.10
CA LEU A 42 18.29 20.98 4.80
C LEU A 42 18.08 19.75 3.91
N MET A 43 18.87 19.59 2.87
CA MET A 43 18.82 18.42 1.98
C MET A 43 19.08 17.12 2.75
N ASP A 44 20.13 17.05 3.54
CA ASP A 44 20.43 15.89 4.37
C ASP A 44 19.31 15.60 5.39
N ALA A 45 18.75 16.63 6.00
CA ALA A 45 17.65 16.47 6.93
C ALA A 45 16.40 15.90 6.23
N ILE A 46 16.06 16.38 5.04
CA ILE A 46 14.94 15.86 4.25
C ILE A 46 15.20 14.41 3.86
N LEU A 47 16.33 14.13 3.19
CA LEU A 47 16.63 12.82 2.61
C LEU A 47 16.79 11.71 3.68
N ASN A 48 17.22 12.08 4.89
CA ASN A 48 17.37 11.13 5.99
C ASN A 48 16.10 10.93 6.84
N ASN A 49 15.06 11.77 6.67
CA ASN A 49 13.80 11.65 7.42
C ASN A 49 12.62 11.16 6.56
N ILE A 50 12.78 11.07 5.24
CA ILE A 50 11.75 10.43 4.38
C ILE A 50 11.79 8.91 4.56
N PRO A 51 10.61 8.23 4.58
CA PRO A 51 10.52 6.78 4.77
C PRO A 51 10.75 6.01 3.46
N VAL A 52 11.74 6.41 2.68
CA VAL A 52 12.15 5.73 1.44
C VAL A 52 13.63 5.39 1.51
N TYR A 53 14.01 4.31 0.86
CA TYR A 53 15.40 3.87 0.73
C TYR A 53 15.99 4.56 -0.49
N LEU A 54 16.94 5.48 -0.27
CA LEU A 54 17.53 6.28 -1.32
C LEU A 54 19.02 6.00 -1.45
N PHE A 55 19.45 5.78 -2.68
CA PHE A 55 20.85 5.70 -3.04
C PHE A 55 21.15 6.44 -4.35
N VAL A 56 22.42 6.81 -4.50
CA VAL A 56 22.96 7.40 -5.74
C VAL A 56 24.24 6.67 -6.10
N LYS A 57 24.42 6.33 -7.38
CA LYS A 57 25.63 5.70 -7.90
C LYS A 57 26.22 6.50 -9.05
N ASP A 58 27.54 6.41 -9.19
CA ASP A 58 28.29 7.00 -10.29
C ASP A 58 28.67 5.93 -11.32
N PRO A 59 28.07 5.93 -12.51
CA PRO A 59 28.45 4.99 -13.57
C PRO A 59 29.87 5.19 -14.11
N GLU A 60 30.43 6.40 -14.03
CA GLU A 60 31.82 6.68 -14.45
C GLU A 60 32.86 6.18 -13.45
N ASP A 61 32.49 6.00 -12.19
CA ASP A 61 33.32 5.45 -11.13
C ASP A 61 32.85 4.03 -10.73
N ASP A 62 32.74 3.14 -11.72
CA ASP A 62 32.42 1.72 -11.52
C ASP A 62 31.15 1.46 -10.71
N PHE A 63 30.13 2.31 -10.85
CA PHE A 63 28.86 2.25 -10.10
C PHE A 63 29.02 2.33 -8.59
N ARG A 64 30.03 3.04 -8.08
CA ARG A 64 30.20 3.28 -6.65
C ARG A 64 29.09 4.12 -6.08
N TYR A 65 28.69 3.79 -4.84
CA TYR A 65 27.68 4.54 -4.11
C TYR A 65 28.23 5.92 -3.71
N LEU A 66 27.57 6.98 -4.18
CA LEU A 66 27.83 8.36 -3.77
C LEU A 66 26.93 8.81 -2.62
N TYR A 67 25.77 8.22 -2.52
CA TYR A 67 24.80 8.55 -1.48
C TYR A 67 24.05 7.31 -1.01
N TRP A 68 23.74 7.28 0.29
CA TRP A 68 23.05 6.18 0.98
C TRP A 68 22.36 6.75 2.20
N ASN A 69 21.02 6.90 2.19
CA ASN A 69 20.32 7.55 3.28
C ASN A 69 20.15 6.64 4.52
N LYS A 70 19.77 7.27 5.63
CA LYS A 70 19.59 6.58 6.91
C LYS A 70 18.50 5.49 6.85
N ALA A 71 17.42 5.72 6.10
CA ALA A 71 16.35 4.74 5.95
C ALA A 71 16.87 3.48 5.27
N PHE A 72 17.66 3.61 4.21
CA PHE A 72 18.27 2.46 3.54
C PHE A 72 19.30 1.75 4.43
N ALA A 73 20.13 2.49 5.15
CA ALA A 73 21.07 1.89 6.11
C ALA A 73 20.36 1.09 7.21
N SER A 74 19.24 1.59 7.70
CA SER A 74 18.44 0.88 8.72
C SER A 74 17.76 -0.36 8.17
N HIS A 75 17.28 -0.30 6.93
CA HIS A 75 16.61 -1.41 6.24
C HIS A 75 17.59 -2.54 5.88
N SER A 76 18.66 -2.21 5.15
CA SER A 76 19.67 -3.18 4.70
C SER A 76 20.57 -3.71 5.82
N LYS A 77 20.57 -3.05 7.00
CA LYS A 77 21.55 -3.27 8.09
C LYS A 77 23.00 -2.96 7.68
N ILE A 78 23.18 -2.24 6.59
CA ILE A 78 24.48 -1.81 6.10
C ILE A 78 24.63 -0.31 6.35
N PRO A 79 25.53 0.12 7.22
CA PRO A 79 25.74 1.54 7.50
C PRO A 79 26.30 2.25 6.26
N ALA A 80 25.95 3.52 6.08
CA ALA A 80 26.42 4.34 4.95
C ALA A 80 27.96 4.34 4.81
N SER A 81 28.69 4.29 5.91
CA SER A 81 30.17 4.23 5.91
C SER A 81 30.76 2.97 5.24
N LYS A 82 29.94 1.91 5.10
CA LYS A 82 30.34 0.68 4.38
C LYS A 82 29.83 0.65 2.94
N ALA A 83 28.87 1.48 2.59
CA ALA A 83 28.34 1.55 1.25
C ALA A 83 29.03 2.64 0.41
N LEU A 84 29.26 3.81 0.97
CA LEU A 84 29.84 4.94 0.26
C LEU A 84 31.25 4.63 -0.27
N GLY A 85 31.46 4.90 -1.55
CA GLY A 85 32.71 4.62 -2.27
C GLY A 85 32.92 3.15 -2.65
N HIS A 86 31.94 2.27 -2.40
CA HIS A 86 32.00 0.84 -2.72
C HIS A 86 30.98 0.48 -3.80
N ILE A 87 31.23 -0.65 -4.49
CA ILE A 87 30.34 -1.21 -5.51
C ILE A 87 29.40 -2.26 -4.89
N ASP A 88 28.36 -2.69 -5.62
CA ASP A 88 27.39 -3.68 -5.14
C ASP A 88 28.03 -4.96 -4.61
N PHE A 89 29.05 -5.48 -5.31
CA PHE A 89 29.75 -6.72 -4.95
C PHE A 89 30.58 -6.61 -3.66
N GLU A 90 30.93 -5.39 -3.26
CA GLU A 90 31.64 -5.12 -2.00
C GLU A 90 30.67 -4.86 -0.84
N VAL A 91 29.47 -4.31 -1.16
CA VAL A 91 28.45 -3.92 -0.19
C VAL A 91 27.55 -5.08 0.19
N PHE A 92 27.13 -5.88 -0.79
CA PHE A 92 26.21 -7.00 -0.57
C PHE A 92 26.95 -8.33 -0.56
N PRO A 93 26.89 -9.11 0.54
CA PRO A 93 27.57 -10.39 0.63
C PRO A 93 26.97 -11.47 -0.29
N GLU A 94 25.72 -11.30 -0.71
CA GLU A 94 25.00 -12.20 -1.59
C GLU A 94 25.27 -11.83 -3.06
N HIS A 95 26.14 -12.58 -3.72
CA HIS A 95 26.54 -12.33 -5.11
C HIS A 95 25.35 -12.23 -6.08
N GLU A 96 24.30 -13.02 -5.89
CA GLU A 96 23.12 -13.01 -6.76
C GLU A 96 22.41 -11.66 -6.76
N ASN A 97 22.26 -11.04 -5.58
CA ASN A 97 21.69 -9.70 -5.47
C ASN A 97 22.58 -8.63 -6.10
N ALA A 98 23.90 -8.70 -5.85
CA ALA A 98 24.84 -7.77 -6.43
C ALA A 98 24.88 -7.84 -7.97
N GLU A 99 24.87 -9.05 -8.54
CA GLU A 99 24.78 -9.27 -10.00
C GLU A 99 23.48 -8.72 -10.59
N LYS A 100 22.36 -8.92 -9.90
CA LYS A 100 21.06 -8.39 -10.31
C LYS A 100 21.11 -6.87 -10.34
N PHE A 101 21.54 -6.23 -9.26
CA PHE A 101 21.60 -4.77 -9.15
C PHE A 101 22.48 -4.15 -10.21
N HIS A 102 23.66 -4.74 -10.44
CA HIS A 102 24.59 -4.30 -11.47
C HIS A 102 24.01 -4.46 -12.89
N ARG A 103 23.35 -5.57 -13.18
CA ARG A 103 22.68 -5.80 -14.48
C ARG A 103 21.57 -4.78 -14.72
N ASP A 104 20.75 -4.49 -13.69
CA ASP A 104 19.70 -3.48 -13.79
C ASP A 104 20.28 -2.08 -14.05
N ASP A 105 21.41 -1.75 -13.41
CA ASP A 105 22.08 -0.48 -13.60
C ASP A 105 22.67 -0.35 -15.03
N LEU A 106 23.25 -1.43 -15.57
CA LEU A 106 23.72 -1.47 -16.97
C LEU A 106 22.54 -1.32 -17.96
N GLU A 107 21.42 -1.97 -17.69
CA GLU A 107 20.22 -1.86 -18.53
C GLU A 107 19.68 -0.43 -18.51
N LEU A 108 19.63 0.22 -17.35
CA LEU A 108 19.22 1.61 -17.20
C LEU A 108 20.13 2.56 -18.02
N ILE A 109 21.44 2.34 -18.00
CA ILE A 109 22.38 3.13 -18.81
C ILE A 109 22.15 2.89 -20.32
N ARG A 110 21.89 1.65 -20.73
CA ARG A 110 21.67 1.25 -22.10
C ARG A 110 20.38 1.83 -22.68
N THR A 111 19.28 1.72 -21.94
CA THR A 111 17.94 2.15 -22.39
C THR A 111 17.70 3.62 -22.19
N ARG A 112 18.30 4.21 -21.17
CA ARG A 112 18.02 5.55 -20.63
C ARG A 112 16.56 5.75 -20.22
N GLU A 113 15.81 4.66 -20.09
CA GLU A 113 14.43 4.67 -19.63
C GLU A 113 14.35 4.41 -18.13
N ARG A 114 13.47 5.11 -17.44
CA ARG A 114 13.18 4.88 -16.03
C ARG A 114 12.74 3.43 -15.82
N MET A 115 13.38 2.75 -14.88
CA MET A 115 13.04 1.40 -14.50
C MET A 115 12.22 1.39 -13.22
N GLU A 116 11.12 0.66 -13.25
CA GLU A 116 10.24 0.47 -12.09
C GLU A 116 10.03 -1.03 -11.90
N MET A 117 10.32 -1.51 -10.69
CA MET A 117 10.27 -2.94 -10.39
C MET A 117 9.72 -3.18 -8.99
N GLN A 118 9.03 -4.29 -8.84
CA GLN A 118 8.53 -4.75 -7.56
C GLN A 118 9.29 -6.02 -7.15
N GLU A 119 9.75 -6.06 -5.92
CA GLU A 119 10.56 -7.15 -5.40
C GLU A 119 10.01 -7.62 -4.06
N THR A 120 10.02 -8.92 -3.87
CA THR A 120 9.67 -9.54 -2.59
C THR A 120 10.93 -10.05 -1.92
N TYR A 121 11.12 -9.74 -0.67
CA TYR A 121 12.23 -10.25 0.13
C TYR A 121 11.75 -10.70 1.53
N VAL A 122 12.55 -11.55 2.16
CA VAL A 122 12.28 -12.02 3.51
C VAL A 122 13.25 -11.32 4.46
N THR A 123 12.71 -10.67 5.49
CA THR A 123 13.53 -10.00 6.53
C THR A 123 14.28 -11.02 7.37
N ALA A 124 15.28 -10.57 8.14
CA ALA A 124 15.98 -11.40 9.11
C ALA A 124 15.07 -11.99 10.20
N THR A 125 13.89 -11.42 10.39
CA THR A 125 12.84 -11.92 11.31
C THR A 125 11.88 -12.91 10.67
N GLY A 126 12.06 -13.25 9.38
CA GLY A 126 11.21 -14.17 8.62
C GLY A 126 9.94 -13.54 8.04
N GLU A 127 9.76 -12.22 8.15
CA GLU A 127 8.63 -11.52 7.54
C GLU A 127 8.86 -11.29 6.05
N THR A 128 7.85 -11.59 5.25
CA THR A 128 7.85 -11.24 3.83
C THR A 128 7.48 -9.78 3.64
N ARG A 129 8.31 -9.03 2.94
CA ARG A 129 8.12 -7.61 2.59
C ARG A 129 8.12 -7.44 1.08
N ILE A 130 7.36 -6.47 0.63
CA ILE A 130 7.26 -6.11 -0.79
C ILE A 130 7.75 -4.68 -0.93
N VAL A 131 8.77 -4.52 -1.79
CA VAL A 131 9.42 -3.22 -2.04
C VAL A 131 9.19 -2.82 -3.49
N GLN A 132 8.73 -1.61 -3.68
CA GLN A 132 8.69 -0.96 -4.98
C GLN A 132 9.99 -0.19 -5.17
N THR A 133 10.71 -0.44 -6.25
CA THR A 133 11.97 0.24 -6.59
C THR A 133 11.83 1.01 -7.88
N LEU A 134 12.28 2.25 -7.87
CA LEU A 134 12.40 3.12 -9.02
C LEU A 134 13.87 3.46 -9.23
N LYS A 135 14.41 3.20 -10.41
CA LYS A 135 15.75 3.65 -10.82
C LYS A 135 15.64 4.61 -12.00
N THR A 136 16.38 5.70 -11.97
CA THR A 136 16.40 6.71 -13.03
C THR A 136 17.78 7.34 -13.18
N LEU A 137 18.05 7.89 -14.37
CA LEU A 137 19.23 8.68 -14.65
C LEU A 137 18.96 10.16 -14.41
N VAL A 138 19.86 10.81 -13.68
CA VAL A 138 19.83 12.25 -13.46
C VAL A 138 21.00 12.88 -14.21
N PRO A 139 20.73 13.69 -15.26
CA PRO A 139 21.78 14.36 -16.01
C PRO A 139 22.46 15.44 -15.16
N LEU A 140 23.77 15.52 -15.29
CA LEU A 140 24.58 16.57 -14.68
C LEU A 140 25.33 17.32 -15.79
N GLU A 141 25.51 18.63 -15.60
CA GLU A 141 26.28 19.43 -16.53
C GLU A 141 27.77 19.03 -16.53
N GLY A 142 28.29 18.71 -17.72
CA GLY A 142 29.71 18.43 -17.91
C GLY A 142 30.22 17.06 -17.46
N ARG A 143 29.30 16.14 -17.09
CA ARG A 143 29.67 14.75 -16.72
C ARG A 143 28.55 13.76 -17.08
N ALA A 144 28.83 12.46 -16.98
CA ALA A 144 27.83 11.43 -17.16
C ALA A 144 26.70 11.53 -16.13
N PRO A 145 25.50 11.06 -16.50
CA PRO A 145 24.37 11.07 -15.59
C PRO A 145 24.60 10.12 -14.41
N LEU A 146 24.11 10.50 -13.23
CA LEU A 146 24.11 9.64 -12.06
C LEU A 146 22.86 8.73 -12.06
N ILE A 147 23.00 7.56 -11.46
CA ILE A 147 21.86 6.68 -11.14
C ILE A 147 21.30 7.07 -9.79
N ILE A 148 20.01 7.38 -9.74
CA ILE A 148 19.27 7.51 -8.49
C ILE A 148 18.31 6.34 -8.38
N GLY A 149 18.39 5.62 -7.26
CA GLY A 149 17.45 4.58 -6.88
C GLY A 149 16.64 4.99 -5.65
N ILE A 150 15.34 4.84 -5.75
CA ILE A 150 14.38 5.10 -4.68
C ILE A 150 13.55 3.84 -4.49
N SER A 151 13.51 3.30 -3.27
CA SER A 151 12.68 2.14 -2.95
C SER A 151 11.84 2.41 -1.71
N TRP A 152 10.64 1.85 -1.66
CA TRP A 152 9.77 1.98 -0.50
C TRP A 152 8.97 0.69 -0.26
N ASP A 153 8.70 0.41 1.01
CA ASP A 153 7.92 -0.76 1.43
C ASP A 153 6.43 -0.52 1.14
N ILE A 154 5.84 -1.37 0.32
CA ILE A 154 4.42 -1.34 -0.06
C ILE A 154 3.61 -2.48 0.55
N THR A 155 4.19 -3.25 1.48
CA THR A 155 3.56 -4.45 2.06
C THR A 155 2.20 -4.13 2.67
N ASN A 156 2.14 -3.10 3.52
CA ASN A 156 0.88 -2.70 4.15
C ASN A 156 -0.16 -2.23 3.13
N MET A 157 0.27 -1.49 2.10
CA MET A 157 -0.64 -1.00 1.07
C MET A 157 -1.25 -2.15 0.28
N GLN A 158 -0.45 -3.14 -0.11
CA GLN A 158 -0.95 -4.33 -0.80
C GLN A 158 -1.86 -5.20 0.07
N ASN A 159 -1.53 -5.38 1.35
CA ASN A 159 -2.39 -6.11 2.28
C ASN A 159 -3.77 -5.45 2.42
N ILE A 160 -3.80 -4.13 2.63
CA ILE A 160 -5.06 -3.36 2.71
C ILE A 160 -5.86 -3.47 1.40
N GLU A 161 -5.20 -3.38 0.26
CA GLU A 161 -5.86 -3.55 -1.04
C GLU A 161 -6.48 -4.94 -1.20
N GLN A 162 -5.75 -6.00 -0.81
CA GLN A 162 -6.27 -7.37 -0.84
C GLN A 162 -7.44 -7.56 0.12
N GLU A 163 -7.36 -7.03 1.33
CA GLU A 163 -8.47 -7.06 2.30
C GLU A 163 -9.71 -6.35 1.77
N LEU A 164 -9.52 -5.18 1.15
CA LEU A 164 -10.62 -4.42 0.54
C LEU A 164 -11.29 -5.19 -0.61
N VAL A 165 -10.50 -5.81 -1.49
CA VAL A 165 -11.02 -6.65 -2.58
C VAL A 165 -11.82 -7.83 -2.02
N GLN A 166 -11.31 -8.52 -1.00
CA GLN A 166 -12.01 -9.65 -0.37
C GLN A 166 -13.32 -9.21 0.33
N ALA A 167 -13.28 -8.08 1.04
CA ALA A 167 -14.47 -7.51 1.67
C ALA A 167 -15.55 -7.14 0.63
N ARG A 168 -15.15 -6.54 -0.49
CA ARG A 168 -16.03 -6.21 -1.60
C ARG A 168 -16.68 -7.45 -2.21
N ILE A 169 -15.89 -8.49 -2.50
CA ILE A 169 -16.40 -9.76 -3.05
C ILE A 169 -17.45 -10.37 -2.11
N LYS A 170 -17.18 -10.40 -0.79
CA LYS A 170 -18.14 -10.90 0.20
C LYS A 170 -19.43 -10.06 0.25
N ALA A 171 -19.32 -8.75 0.17
CA ALA A 171 -20.49 -7.87 0.14
C ALA A 171 -21.34 -8.08 -1.12
N GLU A 172 -20.70 -8.16 -2.30
CA GLU A 172 -21.40 -8.43 -3.57
C GLU A 172 -22.08 -9.82 -3.59
N GLN A 173 -21.44 -10.84 -3.00
CA GLN A 173 -22.05 -12.17 -2.85
C GLN A 173 -23.27 -12.12 -1.91
N SER A 174 -23.15 -11.43 -0.78
CA SER A 174 -24.27 -11.25 0.16
C SER A 174 -25.46 -10.56 -0.52
N ASP A 175 -25.21 -9.48 -1.27
CA ASP A 175 -26.27 -8.75 -1.97
C ASP A 175 -26.95 -9.60 -3.05
N ARG A 176 -26.19 -10.40 -3.80
CA ARG A 176 -26.76 -11.34 -4.78
C ARG A 176 -27.62 -12.40 -4.10
N LEU A 177 -27.16 -12.97 -2.99
CA LEU A 177 -27.93 -13.96 -2.24
C LEU A 177 -29.23 -13.36 -1.68
N LYS A 178 -29.18 -12.14 -1.11
CA LYS A 178 -30.38 -11.42 -0.64
C LYS A 178 -31.38 -11.16 -1.77
N THR A 179 -30.89 -10.74 -2.94
CA THR A 179 -31.76 -10.46 -4.08
C THR A 179 -32.42 -11.74 -4.60
N ALA A 180 -31.65 -12.84 -4.75
CA ALA A 180 -32.18 -14.13 -5.15
C ALA A 180 -33.19 -14.70 -4.12
N PHE A 181 -32.87 -14.55 -2.82
CA PHE A 181 -33.77 -14.95 -1.75
C PHE A 181 -35.11 -14.20 -1.81
N LEU A 182 -35.09 -12.87 -1.94
CA LEU A 182 -36.32 -12.07 -2.04
C LEU A 182 -37.16 -12.44 -3.29
N ALA A 183 -36.49 -12.69 -4.42
CA ALA A 183 -37.16 -13.12 -5.64
C ALA A 183 -37.86 -14.48 -5.46
N ASN A 184 -37.17 -15.45 -4.86
CA ASN A 184 -37.71 -16.78 -4.59
C ASN A 184 -38.86 -16.73 -3.58
N MET A 185 -38.68 -15.98 -2.49
CA MET A 185 -39.75 -15.80 -1.48
C MET A 185 -40.99 -15.16 -2.06
N SER A 186 -40.83 -14.16 -2.94
CA SER A 186 -41.96 -13.55 -3.63
C SER A 186 -42.74 -14.55 -4.48
N HIS A 187 -42.06 -15.51 -5.09
CA HIS A 187 -42.65 -16.57 -5.90
C HIS A 187 -43.37 -17.61 -5.03
N GLU A 188 -42.72 -18.05 -3.94
CA GLU A 188 -43.26 -19.03 -2.99
C GLU A 188 -44.50 -18.48 -2.23
N ILE A 189 -44.55 -17.20 -1.94
CA ILE A 189 -45.72 -16.52 -1.32
C ILE A 189 -46.86 -16.37 -2.35
N ARG A 190 -46.53 -16.02 -3.60
CA ARG A 190 -47.56 -15.74 -4.62
C ARG A 190 -48.40 -16.96 -4.96
N THR A 191 -47.83 -18.13 -5.00
CA THR A 191 -48.49 -19.38 -5.41
C THR A 191 -49.65 -19.72 -4.45
N PRO A 192 -49.44 -19.92 -3.15
CA PRO A 192 -50.53 -20.21 -2.22
C PRO A 192 -51.54 -19.02 -2.09
N LEU A 193 -51.05 -17.80 -2.16
CA LEU A 193 -51.93 -16.63 -2.11
C LEU A 193 -52.90 -16.57 -3.27
N ASN A 194 -52.46 -16.88 -4.50
CA ASN A 194 -53.32 -16.94 -5.68
C ASN A 194 -54.33 -18.06 -5.58
N ALA A 195 -53.94 -19.22 -5.00
CA ALA A 195 -54.87 -20.31 -4.75
C ALA A 195 -55.96 -19.90 -3.75
N ILE A 196 -55.58 -19.29 -2.61
CA ILE A 196 -56.53 -18.78 -1.61
C ILE A 196 -57.52 -17.83 -2.25
N VAL A 197 -57.01 -16.80 -2.98
CA VAL A 197 -57.86 -15.79 -3.64
C VAL A 197 -58.77 -16.40 -4.70
N GLY A 198 -58.23 -17.33 -5.52
CA GLY A 198 -59.00 -18.01 -6.59
C GLY A 198 -60.12 -18.85 -6.04
N PHE A 199 -59.84 -19.74 -5.09
CA PHE A 199 -60.81 -20.64 -4.51
C PHE A 199 -61.81 -19.91 -3.59
N SER A 200 -61.43 -18.83 -2.93
CA SER A 200 -62.35 -17.95 -2.19
C SER A 200 -63.43 -17.32 -3.09
N ARG A 201 -63.08 -16.94 -4.32
CA ARG A 201 -64.07 -16.46 -5.31
C ARG A 201 -64.98 -17.61 -5.79
N LEU A 202 -64.41 -18.80 -6.06
CA LEU A 202 -65.23 -19.97 -6.47
C LEU A 202 -66.17 -20.41 -5.36
N MET A 203 -65.80 -20.30 -4.10
CA MET A 203 -66.62 -20.62 -2.95
C MET A 203 -67.91 -19.77 -2.91
N THR A 204 -67.86 -18.51 -3.38
CA THR A 204 -69.10 -17.68 -3.46
C THR A 204 -70.08 -18.10 -4.59
N MET A 205 -69.64 -18.99 -5.48
CA MET A 205 -70.38 -19.52 -6.64
C MET A 205 -70.64 -21.03 -6.52
N ALA A 206 -70.38 -21.64 -5.37
CA ALA A 206 -70.56 -23.08 -5.16
C ALA A 206 -72.08 -23.43 -5.14
N ASP A 207 -72.45 -24.36 -6.00
CA ASP A 207 -73.87 -24.79 -6.17
C ASP A 207 -74.22 -25.97 -5.25
N ASN A 208 -73.24 -26.61 -4.61
CA ASN A 208 -73.46 -27.77 -3.76
C ASN A 208 -72.43 -27.87 -2.61
N ALA A 209 -72.77 -28.58 -1.54
CA ALA A 209 -71.96 -28.74 -0.34
C ALA A 209 -70.64 -29.49 -0.55
N ALA A 210 -70.52 -30.28 -1.63
CA ALA A 210 -69.24 -30.99 -1.93
C ALA A 210 -68.21 -30.05 -2.50
N ASP A 211 -68.58 -29.14 -3.40
CA ASP A 211 -67.70 -28.09 -3.95
C ASP A 211 -67.29 -27.09 -2.89
N GLU A 212 -68.21 -26.66 -2.02
CA GLU A 212 -67.93 -25.78 -0.91
C GLU A 212 -66.89 -26.35 0.05
N LYS A 213 -67.03 -27.66 0.38
CA LYS A 213 -66.03 -28.36 1.19
C LYS A 213 -64.69 -28.43 0.54
N LEU A 214 -64.64 -28.81 -0.77
CA LEU A 214 -63.41 -28.93 -1.54
C LEU A 214 -62.64 -27.59 -1.59
N TYR A 215 -63.35 -26.47 -1.87
CA TYR A 215 -62.71 -25.14 -1.93
C TYR A 215 -62.24 -24.68 -0.54
N SER A 216 -62.98 -24.96 0.53
CA SER A 216 -62.55 -24.70 1.89
C SER A 216 -61.28 -25.46 2.28
N ASP A 217 -61.21 -26.76 1.93
CA ASP A 217 -60.02 -27.57 2.22
C ASP A 217 -58.77 -27.04 1.49
N ILE A 218 -58.90 -26.63 0.20
CA ILE A 218 -57.80 -26.05 -0.56
C ILE A 218 -57.37 -24.71 0.02
N ILE A 219 -58.29 -23.85 0.44
CA ILE A 219 -57.97 -22.56 1.07
C ILE A 219 -57.21 -22.79 2.38
N ASN A 220 -57.68 -23.68 3.25
CA ASN A 220 -57.03 -23.99 4.52
C ASN A 220 -55.64 -24.55 4.31
N GLN A 221 -55.44 -25.52 3.41
CA GLN A 221 -54.11 -26.07 3.10
C GLN A 221 -53.12 -25.02 2.61
N ASN A 222 -53.56 -24.12 1.71
CA ASN A 222 -52.69 -23.05 1.21
C ASN A 222 -52.40 -21.96 2.26
N SER A 223 -53.33 -21.74 3.19
CA SER A 223 -53.14 -20.83 4.34
C SER A 223 -52.08 -21.39 5.32
N GLU A 224 -52.13 -22.70 5.59
CA GLU A 224 -51.08 -23.36 6.42
C GLU A 224 -49.73 -23.29 5.77
N ILE A 225 -49.59 -23.51 4.46
CA ILE A 225 -48.34 -23.37 3.71
C ILE A 225 -47.82 -21.92 3.82
N LEU A 226 -48.67 -20.93 3.67
CA LEU A 226 -48.28 -19.52 3.75
C LEU A 226 -47.80 -19.15 5.15
N LEU A 227 -48.48 -19.64 6.19
CA LEU A 227 -48.06 -19.40 7.60
C LEU A 227 -46.70 -20.05 7.88
N GLN A 228 -46.49 -21.26 7.37
CA GLN A 228 -45.18 -21.93 7.51
C GLN A 228 -44.08 -21.12 6.84
N LEU A 229 -44.25 -20.67 5.60
CA LEU A 229 -43.29 -19.81 4.89
C LEU A 229 -42.96 -18.52 5.65
N ILE A 230 -43.97 -17.87 6.23
CA ILE A 230 -43.77 -16.65 7.03
C ILE A 230 -42.93 -16.96 8.28
N ASN A 231 -43.20 -18.06 8.96
CA ASN A 231 -42.42 -18.48 10.12
C ASN A 231 -40.95 -18.79 9.75
N ASP A 232 -40.72 -19.50 8.64
CA ASP A 232 -39.40 -19.81 8.14
C ASP A 232 -38.60 -18.53 7.81
N ILE A 233 -39.24 -17.53 7.20
CA ILE A 233 -38.64 -16.20 6.93
C ILE A 233 -38.29 -15.48 8.22
N LEU A 234 -39.20 -15.49 9.23
CA LEU A 234 -38.94 -14.86 10.51
C LEU A 234 -37.83 -15.52 11.30
N ASP A 235 -37.73 -16.84 11.24
CA ASP A 235 -36.63 -17.57 11.89
C ASP A 235 -35.30 -17.30 11.21
N LEU A 236 -35.26 -17.22 9.88
CA LEU A 236 -34.07 -16.83 9.14
C LEU A 236 -33.65 -15.40 9.50
N ALA A 237 -34.60 -14.45 9.60
CA ALA A 237 -34.33 -13.10 10.02
C ALA A 237 -33.75 -12.99 11.44
N LYS A 238 -34.23 -13.83 12.38
CA LYS A 238 -33.66 -13.94 13.74
C LYS A 238 -32.24 -14.51 13.74
N ILE A 239 -31.97 -15.50 12.86
CA ILE A 239 -30.62 -16.06 12.69
C ILE A 239 -29.67 -14.99 12.18
N GLU A 240 -30.04 -14.25 11.12
CA GLU A 240 -29.23 -13.15 10.59
C GLU A 240 -28.99 -12.02 11.60
N ALA A 241 -29.99 -11.71 12.43
CA ALA A 241 -29.87 -10.70 13.49
C ALA A 241 -29.10 -11.21 14.72
N GLY A 242 -28.74 -12.49 14.80
CA GLY A 242 -28.10 -13.10 15.96
C GLY A 242 -29.01 -13.14 17.22
N THR A 243 -30.32 -13.05 17.03
CA THR A 243 -31.33 -13.00 18.11
C THR A 243 -32.04 -14.34 18.32
N LEU A 244 -31.59 -15.41 17.67
CA LEU A 244 -32.19 -16.73 17.85
C LEU A 244 -31.82 -17.30 19.22
N GLU A 245 -32.80 -17.49 20.08
CA GLU A 245 -32.63 -18.14 21.38
C GLU A 245 -32.72 -19.65 21.23
N TYR A 246 -31.68 -20.37 21.65
CA TYR A 246 -31.66 -21.84 21.70
C TYR A 246 -32.09 -22.31 23.09
N VAL A 247 -33.21 -23.01 23.15
CA VAL A 247 -33.62 -23.71 24.38
C VAL A 247 -33.05 -25.12 24.34
N ARG A 248 -32.16 -25.43 25.27
CA ARG A 248 -31.58 -26.79 25.41
C ARG A 248 -32.40 -27.58 26.40
N TYR A 249 -32.94 -28.72 25.96
CA TYR A 249 -33.56 -29.71 26.82
C TYR A 249 -32.62 -30.92 26.99
N PRO A 250 -32.48 -31.45 28.19
CA PRO A 250 -31.79 -32.73 28.37
C PRO A 250 -32.66 -33.83 27.72
N MET A 251 -32.07 -34.55 26.77
CA MET A 251 -32.68 -35.72 26.13
C MET A 251 -31.94 -36.94 26.60
N ASP A 252 -32.67 -37.89 27.19
CA ASP A 252 -32.14 -39.18 27.55
C ASP A 252 -32.09 -40.02 26.28
N LEU A 253 -30.89 -40.44 25.89
CA LEU A 253 -30.62 -41.23 24.70
C LEU A 253 -30.56 -42.72 25.03
N GLY A 254 -31.36 -43.18 26.05
CA GLY A 254 -31.54 -44.54 26.52
C GLY A 254 -30.81 -45.71 25.84
#